data_3131a2fe6d9316fbc93a7b2a4fed1005
#
_entry.id   3131a2fe6d9316fbc93a7b2a4fed1005
#
_cell.length_a   1.000
_cell.length_b   1.000
_cell.length_c   1.000
_cell.angle_alpha   90.00
_cell.angle_beta   90.00
_cell.angle_gamma   90.00
#
_symmetry.space_group_name_H-M   'P 1'
#
loop_
_entity.id
_entity.type
_entity.pdbx_description
1 polymer ?
#
loop_
_entity_poly.entity_id
_entity_poly.type
_entity_poly.pdbx_seq_one_letter_code
_entity_poly.pdbx_strand_id
1 'polypeptide(L)'
;MTSGTLHSCRVDLLTQYSLLLTMVSLLEEAVNTLCRLYHNINHLDKEVKDIKGSGLERAAKYLKDVVGIDGFTADKQWEYITVIRDARNMVVHNGGRIYKEFDKYDKFKIVYREEDHQLYLEYNDIVKMYDAILDFMDRTF
;
A
#
# COMPACT_ATOMS: atom_id res chain seq x y z
N MET A 1 19.75 -1.00 -27.72
CA MET A 1 19.53 -1.91 -26.57
C MET A 1 19.50 -3.34 -27.06
N THR A 2 20.26 -4.23 -26.44
CA THR A 2 20.27 -5.65 -26.81
C THR A 2 19.02 -6.36 -26.29
N SER A 3 18.66 -7.50 -26.92
CA SER A 3 17.50 -8.28 -26.47
C SER A 3 17.68 -8.81 -25.03
N GLY A 4 18.92 -9.10 -24.62
CA GLY A 4 19.22 -9.51 -23.24
C GLY A 4 18.93 -8.43 -22.21
N THR A 5 19.27 -7.17 -22.51
CA THR A 5 18.98 -6.04 -21.62
C THR A 5 17.47 -5.81 -21.49
N LEU A 6 16.73 -5.90 -22.59
CA LEU A 6 15.28 -5.76 -22.58
C LEU A 6 14.61 -6.87 -21.76
N HIS A 7 15.07 -8.11 -21.91
CA HIS A 7 14.59 -9.25 -21.14
C HIS A 7 14.85 -9.05 -19.64
N SER A 8 16.04 -8.61 -19.25
CA SER A 8 16.41 -8.34 -17.85
C SER A 8 15.52 -7.26 -17.24
N CYS A 9 15.22 -6.15 -17.96
CA CYS A 9 14.31 -5.12 -17.49
C CYS A 9 12.91 -5.65 -17.22
N ARG A 10 12.39 -6.53 -18.08
CA ARG A 10 11.07 -7.14 -17.89
C ARG A 10 11.02 -8.02 -16.65
N VAL A 11 12.06 -8.84 -16.44
CA VAL A 11 12.14 -9.69 -15.24
C VAL A 11 12.19 -8.83 -13.99
N ASP A 12 12.99 -7.75 -14.01
CA ASP A 12 13.08 -6.84 -12.87
C ASP A 12 11.72 -6.19 -12.55
N LEU A 13 11.00 -5.72 -13.55
CA LEU A 13 9.66 -5.14 -13.34
C LEU A 13 8.67 -6.14 -12.78
N LEU A 14 8.66 -7.38 -13.30
CA LEU A 14 7.81 -8.44 -12.78
C LEU A 14 8.10 -8.72 -11.31
N THR A 15 9.37 -8.81 -10.95
CA THR A 15 9.79 -9.04 -9.57
C THR A 15 9.37 -7.88 -8.67
N GLN A 16 9.62 -6.65 -9.08
CA GLN A 16 9.24 -5.45 -8.33
C GLN A 16 7.74 -5.40 -8.08
N TYR A 17 6.96 -5.61 -9.13
CA TYR A 17 5.50 -5.55 -9.04
C TYR A 17 4.93 -6.69 -8.19
N SER A 18 5.51 -7.89 -8.29
CA SER A 18 5.12 -9.02 -7.46
C SER A 18 5.37 -8.74 -5.98
N LEU A 19 6.51 -8.15 -5.65
CA LEU A 19 6.84 -7.78 -4.28
C LEU A 19 5.89 -6.69 -3.75
N LEU A 20 5.61 -5.68 -4.57
CA LEU A 20 4.68 -4.61 -4.19
C LEU A 20 3.27 -5.14 -3.95
N LEU A 21 2.76 -5.98 -4.86
CA LEU A 21 1.44 -6.61 -4.72
C LEU A 21 1.36 -7.45 -3.46
N THR A 22 2.36 -8.29 -3.22
CA THR A 22 2.40 -9.16 -2.04
C THR A 22 2.44 -8.36 -0.76
N MET A 23 3.29 -7.35 -0.69
CA MET A 23 3.45 -6.50 0.50
C MET A 23 2.14 -5.81 0.88
N VAL A 24 1.46 -5.21 -0.09
CA VAL A 24 0.19 -4.51 0.17
C VAL A 24 -0.91 -5.50 0.53
N SER A 25 -0.95 -6.66 -0.11
CA SER A 25 -1.93 -7.71 0.22
C SER A 25 -1.75 -8.21 1.66
N LEU A 26 -0.52 -8.41 2.10
CA LEU A 26 -0.23 -8.80 3.48
C LEU A 26 -0.62 -7.70 4.47
N LEU A 27 -0.38 -6.46 4.13
CA LEU A 27 -0.82 -5.31 4.94
C LEU A 27 -2.33 -5.28 5.09
N GLU A 28 -3.06 -5.39 3.99
CA GLU A 28 -4.53 -5.40 4.01
C GLU A 28 -5.08 -6.55 4.86
N GLU A 29 -4.51 -7.75 4.71
CA GLU A 29 -4.91 -8.90 5.50
C GLU A 29 -4.62 -8.69 7.00
N ALA A 30 -3.47 -8.13 7.34
CA ALA A 30 -3.11 -7.85 8.73
C ALA A 30 -4.08 -6.84 9.36
N VAL A 31 -4.41 -5.77 8.65
CA VAL A 31 -5.34 -4.75 9.16
C VAL A 31 -6.76 -5.30 9.27
N ASN A 32 -7.20 -6.09 8.30
CA ASN A 32 -8.50 -6.76 8.38
C ASN A 32 -8.57 -7.75 9.55
N THR A 33 -7.48 -8.45 9.83
CA THR A 33 -7.38 -9.35 10.99
C THR A 33 -7.52 -8.58 12.29
N LEU A 34 -6.88 -7.41 12.38
CA LEU A 34 -7.06 -6.52 13.53
C LEU A 34 -8.51 -6.10 13.71
N CYS A 35 -9.20 -5.76 12.63
CA CYS A 35 -10.61 -5.42 12.67
C CYS A 35 -11.45 -6.55 13.25
N ARG A 36 -11.20 -7.77 12.82
CA ARG A 36 -11.90 -8.97 13.33
C ARG A 36 -11.60 -9.20 14.80
N LEU A 37 -10.36 -9.05 15.23
CA LEU A 37 -9.97 -9.21 16.62
C LEU A 37 -10.65 -8.17 17.52
N TYR A 38 -10.64 -6.91 17.14
CA TYR A 38 -11.34 -5.87 17.91
C TYR A 38 -12.84 -6.12 17.98
N HIS A 39 -13.45 -6.52 16.87
CA HIS A 39 -14.86 -6.89 16.83
C HIS A 39 -15.18 -8.00 17.85
N ASN A 40 -14.38 -9.07 17.85
CA ASN A 40 -14.64 -10.23 18.69
C ASN A 40 -14.36 -9.97 20.17
N ILE A 41 -13.24 -9.30 20.47
CA ILE A 41 -12.83 -9.04 21.86
C ILE A 41 -13.74 -8.03 22.54
N ASN A 42 -14.12 -6.96 21.82
CA ASN A 42 -14.93 -5.87 22.37
C ASN A 42 -16.42 -6.06 22.15
N HIS A 43 -16.85 -7.13 21.53
CA HIS A 43 -18.26 -7.44 21.24
C HIS A 43 -18.95 -6.29 20.51
N LEU A 44 -18.29 -5.74 19.48
CA LEU A 44 -18.83 -4.62 18.70
C LEU A 44 -19.97 -5.08 17.79
N ASP A 45 -21.00 -4.25 17.65
CA ASP A 45 -22.18 -4.59 16.83
C ASP A 45 -21.85 -4.65 15.34
N LYS A 46 -20.96 -3.74 14.87
CA LYS A 46 -20.59 -3.67 13.45
C LYS A 46 -19.29 -4.44 13.17
N GLU A 47 -19.30 -5.15 12.06
CA GLU A 47 -18.10 -5.76 11.47
C GLU A 47 -17.51 -4.87 10.38
N VAL A 48 -16.26 -5.14 9.98
CA VAL A 48 -15.62 -4.37 8.91
C VAL A 48 -16.40 -4.43 7.60
N LYS A 49 -17.04 -5.56 7.31
CA LYS A 49 -17.86 -5.73 6.08
C LYS A 49 -19.09 -4.81 6.05
N ASP A 50 -19.52 -4.32 7.19
CA ASP A 50 -20.67 -3.40 7.29
C ASP A 50 -20.30 -1.96 6.91
N ILE A 51 -19.00 -1.67 6.78
CA ILE A 51 -18.50 -0.35 6.39
C ILE A 51 -18.41 -0.30 4.86
N LYS A 52 -18.88 0.82 4.31
CA LYS A 52 -18.83 1.08 2.87
C LYS A 52 -17.40 1.27 2.43
N GLY A 53 -17.06 0.68 1.27
CA GLY A 53 -15.72 0.76 0.69
C GLY A 53 -15.06 -0.60 0.59
N SER A 54 -13.75 -0.62 0.39
CA SER A 54 -12.98 -1.84 0.22
C SER A 54 -11.55 -1.68 0.70
N GLY A 55 -10.88 -2.81 0.90
CA GLY A 55 -9.45 -2.86 1.17
C GLY A 55 -9.01 -2.09 2.40
N LEU A 56 -7.83 -1.50 2.30
CA LEU A 56 -7.18 -0.79 3.40
C LEU A 56 -8.00 0.41 3.89
N GLU A 57 -8.63 1.12 2.97
CA GLU A 57 -9.43 2.31 3.30
C GLU A 57 -10.63 1.95 4.18
N ARG A 58 -11.34 0.89 3.85
CA ARG A 58 -12.47 0.41 4.64
C ARG A 58 -12.02 -0.04 6.02
N ALA A 59 -10.94 -0.79 6.10
CA ALA A 59 -10.41 -1.27 7.37
C ALA A 59 -9.97 -0.10 8.27
N ALA A 60 -9.30 0.90 7.70
CA ALA A 60 -8.90 2.11 8.44
C ALA A 60 -10.11 2.86 8.98
N LYS A 61 -11.16 2.99 8.17
CA LYS A 61 -12.40 3.64 8.59
C LYS A 61 -13.07 2.88 9.74
N TYR A 62 -13.08 1.56 9.68
CA TYR A 62 -13.60 0.73 10.76
C TYR A 62 -12.83 0.94 12.06
N LEU A 63 -11.50 0.91 12.00
CA LEU A 63 -10.65 1.11 13.17
C LEU A 63 -10.86 2.48 13.79
N LYS A 64 -11.05 3.50 12.97
CA LYS A 64 -11.27 4.86 13.44
C LYS A 64 -12.69 5.08 14.00
N ASP A 65 -13.71 4.74 13.22
CA ASP A 65 -15.10 5.12 13.51
C ASP A 65 -15.81 4.12 14.43
N VAL A 66 -15.52 2.84 14.34
CA VAL A 66 -16.19 1.78 15.11
C VAL A 66 -15.36 1.38 16.32
N VAL A 67 -14.08 1.11 16.15
CA VAL A 67 -13.18 0.70 17.23
C VAL A 67 -12.75 1.90 18.07
N GLY A 68 -12.60 3.07 17.47
CA GLY A 68 -12.23 4.30 18.16
C GLY A 68 -10.73 4.53 18.28
N ILE A 69 -9.91 3.90 17.44
CA ILE A 69 -8.47 4.18 17.37
C ILE A 69 -8.29 5.47 16.57
N ASP A 70 -7.91 6.53 17.28
CA ASP A 70 -7.89 7.87 16.71
C ASP A 70 -6.46 8.34 16.40
N GLY A 71 -6.36 9.27 15.44
CA GLY A 71 -5.13 9.99 15.13
C GLY A 71 -4.19 9.33 14.14
N PHE A 72 -4.29 8.03 13.88
CA PHE A 72 -3.33 7.36 12.99
C PHE A 72 -3.47 7.80 11.52
N THR A 73 -4.66 8.20 11.08
CA THR A 73 -4.87 8.66 9.71
C THR A 73 -4.23 10.02 9.41
N ALA A 74 -3.87 10.76 10.44
CA ALA A 74 -3.10 12.01 10.30
C ALA A 74 -1.58 11.78 10.33
N ASP A 75 -1.14 10.57 10.58
CA ASP A 75 0.28 10.22 10.64
C ASP A 75 0.90 10.26 9.23
N LYS A 76 2.10 10.83 9.13
CA LYS A 76 2.80 10.94 7.85
C LYS A 76 3.17 9.58 7.27
N GLN A 77 3.46 8.59 8.11
CA GLN A 77 3.69 7.22 7.64
C GLN A 77 2.42 6.59 7.09
N TRP A 78 1.27 6.88 7.68
CA TRP A 78 0.00 6.43 7.11
C TRP A 78 -0.23 7.02 5.72
N GLU A 79 0.07 8.29 5.53
CA GLU A 79 0.01 8.93 4.21
C GLU A 79 0.90 8.19 3.21
N TYR A 80 2.13 7.86 3.59
CA TYR A 80 3.05 7.09 2.76
C TYR A 80 2.47 5.70 2.42
N ILE A 81 1.91 5.01 3.40
CA ILE A 81 1.30 3.69 3.20
C ILE A 81 0.15 3.75 2.20
N THR A 82 -0.68 4.79 2.25
CA THR A 82 -1.77 4.98 1.30
C THR A 82 -1.24 5.24 -0.12
N VAL A 83 -0.12 5.94 -0.26
CA VAL A 83 0.53 6.15 -1.56
C VAL A 83 1.14 4.84 -2.09
N ILE A 84 1.72 4.02 -1.24
CA ILE A 84 2.19 2.67 -1.61
C ILE A 84 1.02 1.83 -2.14
N ARG A 85 -0.12 1.87 -1.47
CA ARG A 85 -1.33 1.19 -1.95
C ARG A 85 -1.76 1.73 -3.31
N ASP A 86 -1.72 3.04 -3.51
CA ASP A 86 -2.09 3.65 -4.77
C ASP A 86 -1.13 3.22 -5.89
N ALA A 87 0.17 3.11 -5.60
CA ALA A 87 1.15 2.56 -6.54
C ALA A 87 0.80 1.11 -6.93
N ARG A 88 0.44 0.27 -5.95
CA ARG A 88 -0.04 -1.08 -6.22
C ARG A 88 -1.26 -1.08 -7.13
N ASN A 89 -2.19 -0.16 -6.91
CA ASN A 89 -3.39 -0.04 -7.75
C ASN A 89 -3.03 0.35 -9.19
N MET A 90 -2.00 1.17 -9.39
CA MET A 90 -1.51 1.48 -10.74
C MET A 90 -0.95 0.23 -11.43
N VAL A 91 -0.29 -0.65 -10.69
CA VAL A 91 0.18 -1.93 -11.25
C VAL A 91 -1.00 -2.79 -11.69
N VAL A 92 -2.01 -2.93 -10.85
CA VAL A 92 -3.17 -3.80 -11.13
C VAL A 92 -4.01 -3.27 -12.30
N HIS A 93 -4.27 -1.96 -12.33
CA HIS A 93 -5.24 -1.38 -13.27
C HIS A 93 -4.60 -0.78 -14.53
N ASN A 94 -3.34 -0.35 -14.46
CA ASN A 94 -2.67 0.37 -15.55
C ASN A 94 -1.30 -0.21 -15.91
N GLY A 95 -1.00 -1.44 -15.49
CA GLY A 95 0.29 -2.06 -15.78
C GLY A 95 1.48 -1.33 -15.16
N GLY A 96 1.25 -0.57 -14.11
CA GLY A 96 2.30 0.19 -13.43
C GLY A 96 2.54 1.60 -13.97
N ARG A 97 1.73 2.05 -14.91
CA ARG A 97 1.86 3.40 -15.46
C ARG A 97 1.10 4.40 -14.63
N ILE A 98 1.79 5.44 -14.14
CA ILE A 98 1.20 6.55 -13.42
C ILE A 98 0.73 7.58 -14.45
N TYR A 99 -0.51 8.05 -14.36
CA TYR A 99 -1.08 8.99 -15.35
C TYR A 99 -1.67 10.25 -14.73
N LYS A 100 -1.76 10.32 -13.40
CA LYS A 100 -2.27 11.48 -12.67
C LYS A 100 -1.73 11.49 -11.24
N GLU A 101 -1.94 12.61 -10.56
CA GLU A 101 -1.59 12.77 -9.13
C GLU A 101 -0.11 12.51 -8.85
N PHE A 102 0.76 12.98 -9.75
CA PHE A 102 2.21 12.76 -9.66
C PHE A 102 2.80 13.31 -8.36
N ASP A 103 2.24 14.38 -7.82
CA ASP A 103 2.77 15.07 -6.63
C ASP A 103 2.89 14.15 -5.42
N LYS A 104 1.92 13.27 -5.21
CA LYS A 104 1.97 12.35 -4.06
C LYS A 104 3.07 11.31 -4.19
N TYR A 105 3.36 10.86 -5.41
CA TYR A 105 4.47 9.93 -5.66
C TYR A 105 5.80 10.65 -5.50
N ASP A 106 5.92 11.86 -6.01
CA ASP A 106 7.12 12.69 -5.90
C ASP A 106 7.41 13.04 -4.44
N LYS A 107 6.39 13.34 -3.66
CA LYS A 107 6.52 13.66 -2.23
C LYS A 107 7.21 12.55 -1.44
N PHE A 108 6.91 11.31 -1.76
CA PHE A 108 7.50 10.14 -1.08
C PHE A 108 8.62 9.49 -1.88
N LYS A 109 9.10 10.15 -2.93
CA LYS A 109 10.22 9.68 -3.76
C LYS A 109 9.99 8.30 -4.36
N ILE A 110 8.75 8.04 -4.73
CA ILE A 110 8.39 6.83 -5.48
C ILE A 110 8.77 7.07 -6.93
N VAL A 111 9.68 6.26 -7.45
CA VAL A 111 10.32 6.49 -8.73
C VAL A 111 9.47 5.94 -9.89
N TYR A 112 9.36 6.71 -10.95
CA TYR A 112 8.78 6.30 -12.22
C TYR A 112 9.61 6.89 -13.38
N ARG A 113 9.60 6.21 -14.52
CA ARG A 113 10.37 6.67 -15.68
C ARG A 113 9.73 7.90 -16.32
N GLU A 114 10.54 8.87 -16.73
CA GLU A 114 10.03 10.11 -17.33
C GLU A 114 9.39 9.88 -18.69
N GLU A 115 9.92 8.93 -19.48
CA GLU A 115 9.48 8.72 -20.86
C GLU A 115 8.04 8.22 -20.94
N ASP A 116 7.65 7.30 -20.08
CA ASP A 116 6.35 6.63 -20.14
C ASP A 116 5.61 6.60 -18.79
N HIS A 117 6.18 7.22 -17.77
CA HIS A 117 5.67 7.25 -16.40
C HIS A 117 5.49 5.86 -15.78
N GLN A 118 6.27 4.88 -16.28
CA GLN A 118 6.24 3.52 -15.75
C GLN A 118 6.88 3.48 -14.36
N LEU A 119 6.15 2.95 -13.38
CA LEU A 119 6.66 2.74 -12.02
C LEU A 119 7.89 1.84 -12.06
N TYR A 120 8.96 2.27 -11.40
CA TYR A 120 10.21 1.54 -11.33
C TYR A 120 10.74 1.60 -9.91
N LEU A 121 10.75 0.45 -9.23
CA LEU A 121 11.19 0.36 -7.84
C LEU A 121 12.47 -0.45 -7.77
N GLU A 122 13.50 0.08 -7.14
CA GLU A 122 14.68 -0.68 -6.80
C GLU A 122 14.44 -1.49 -5.52
N TYR A 123 15.29 -2.48 -5.28
CA TYR A 123 15.18 -3.31 -4.09
C TYR A 123 15.15 -2.48 -2.80
N ASN A 124 16.02 -1.47 -2.72
CA ASN A 124 16.06 -0.58 -1.54
C ASN A 124 14.76 0.20 -1.33
N ASP A 125 14.08 0.58 -2.40
CA ASP A 125 12.78 1.26 -2.30
C ASP A 125 11.73 0.34 -1.67
N ILE A 126 11.73 -0.92 -2.08
CA ILE A 126 10.80 -1.93 -1.56
C ILE A 126 11.09 -2.21 -0.08
N VAL A 127 12.36 -2.34 0.30
CA VAL A 127 12.76 -2.51 1.70
C VAL A 127 12.31 -1.33 2.55
N LYS A 128 12.49 -0.11 2.03
CA LYS A 128 12.06 1.12 2.72
C LYS A 128 10.54 1.14 2.94
N MET A 129 9.77 0.75 1.92
CA MET A 129 8.32 0.67 2.03
C MET A 129 7.89 -0.34 3.08
N TYR A 130 8.49 -1.52 3.06
CA TYR A 130 8.21 -2.60 3.99
C TYR A 130 8.52 -2.18 5.43
N ASP A 131 9.70 -1.59 5.66
CA ASP A 131 10.10 -1.11 6.97
C ASP A 131 9.15 -0.02 7.50
N ALA A 132 8.70 0.87 6.64
CA ALA A 132 7.73 1.90 7.02
C ALA A 132 6.40 1.30 7.45
N ILE A 133 5.93 0.27 6.76
CA ILE A 133 4.70 -0.44 7.09
C ILE A 133 4.83 -1.13 8.45
N LEU A 134 5.92 -1.87 8.67
CA LEU A 134 6.14 -2.57 9.93
C LEU A 134 6.25 -1.60 11.11
N ASP A 135 7.03 -0.54 10.96
CA ASP A 135 7.18 0.47 12.00
C ASP A 135 5.85 1.13 12.34
N PHE A 136 5.08 1.50 11.34
CA PHE A 136 3.75 2.07 11.55
C PHE A 136 2.83 1.11 12.31
N MET A 137 2.79 -0.16 11.91
CA MET A 137 1.94 -1.17 12.54
C MET A 137 2.34 -1.38 14.02
N ASP A 138 3.64 -1.47 14.30
CA ASP A 138 4.15 -1.64 15.66
C ASP A 138 3.83 -0.46 16.57
N ARG A 139 3.91 0.77 16.06
CA ARG A 139 3.62 1.97 16.83
C ARG A 139 2.13 2.21 17.06
N THR A 140 1.30 1.80 16.13
CA THR A 140 -0.12 2.17 16.09
C THR A 140 -1.00 1.09 16.70
N PHE A 141 -0.67 -0.13 16.45
CA PHE A 141 -1.46 -1.30 16.85
C PHE A 141 -0.66 -2.27 17.70
#